data_b344c615c6cc132eb04471892f0c5577
#
_entry.id   b344c615c6cc132eb04471892f0c5577
#
_cell.length_a   1.000
_cell.length_b   1.000
_cell.length_c   1.000
_cell.angle_alpha   90.00
_cell.angle_beta   90.00
_cell.angle_gamma   90.00
#
_symmetry.space_group_name_H-M   'P 1'
#
loop_
_entity.id
_entity.type
_entity.pdbx_description
1 polymer ?
#
loop_
_entity_poly.entity_id
_entity_poly.type
_entity_poly.pdbx_seq_one_letter_code
_entity_poly.pdbx_strand_id
1 'polypeptide(L)'
;TMGCNGNFDQHVIGWVNQIREKSRTGVHTPGEFVALDHLLHDMRLFKSRSEVSTMRKAAKIAAKAHIRAMQACSPDMSENEIEAELLHEFRINHCDEAYPCIVGGGANGCILHYIDNNAPLNDGDLLLIDAGAEKDFYASDITRTFPVNGKFSKEQKAVYEVVLQAQEAAIKQVKPGNHWNDPHNAAVKVLTKGLVKLGLLKGDVRQLIKKDAYRRFYMHRTGHWLGMDVHDVGDYKVGDAWRILEPGMALTIEPGIYIPAGSKRVAKKWWNIGIRIEDDVLVTKTGCEVLSKDAPKTVTEIEAIMAKALAH
;
A
#
# COMPACT_ATOMS: atom_id res chain seq x y z
N THR A 1 -24.58 0.80 -9.32
CA THR A 1 -25.02 2.20 -9.12
C THR A 1 -25.62 2.71 -10.42
N MET A 2 -26.76 3.40 -10.39
CA MET A 2 -27.29 4.09 -11.57
C MET A 2 -26.30 5.17 -12.02
N GLY A 3 -26.09 5.28 -13.33
CA GLY A 3 -25.10 6.19 -13.91
C GLY A 3 -23.74 5.57 -14.24
N CYS A 4 -23.47 4.34 -13.78
CA CYS A 4 -22.21 3.65 -14.05
C CYS A 4 -22.26 2.68 -15.23
N ASN A 5 -23.46 2.26 -15.65
CA ASN A 5 -23.66 1.37 -16.78
C ASN A 5 -24.85 1.84 -17.62
N GLY A 6 -24.58 2.64 -18.66
CA GLY A 6 -25.63 3.27 -19.47
C GLY A 6 -26.63 2.32 -20.09
N ASN A 7 -26.22 1.12 -20.49
CA ASN A 7 -27.15 0.11 -21.05
C ASN A 7 -28.07 -0.45 -19.94
N PHE A 8 -27.53 -0.80 -18.79
CA PHE A 8 -28.33 -1.29 -17.66
C PHE A 8 -29.28 -0.21 -17.15
N ASP A 9 -28.81 1.02 -17.02
CA ASP A 9 -29.62 2.16 -16.58
C ASP A 9 -30.82 2.38 -17.51
N GLN A 10 -30.62 2.28 -18.84
CA GLN A 10 -31.70 2.38 -19.82
C GLN A 10 -32.71 1.23 -19.69
N HIS A 11 -32.27 0.01 -19.42
CA HIS A 11 -33.17 -1.11 -19.13
C HIS A 11 -34.00 -0.85 -17.86
N VAL A 12 -33.41 -0.39 -16.80
CA VAL A 12 -34.12 -0.06 -15.54
C VAL A 12 -35.17 1.03 -15.78
N ILE A 13 -34.81 2.11 -16.50
CA ILE A 13 -35.75 3.17 -16.89
C ILE A 13 -36.86 2.61 -17.74
N GLY A 14 -36.58 1.73 -18.72
CA GLY A 14 -37.56 1.07 -19.57
C GLY A 14 -38.56 0.25 -18.75
N TRP A 15 -38.10 -0.55 -17.79
CA TRP A 15 -38.98 -1.33 -16.89
C TRP A 15 -39.86 -0.43 -16.03
N VAL A 16 -39.30 0.64 -15.47
CA VAL A 16 -40.10 1.63 -14.70
C VAL A 16 -41.19 2.26 -15.56
N ASN A 17 -40.89 2.64 -16.80
CA ASN A 17 -41.87 3.22 -17.70
C ASN A 17 -42.98 2.20 -18.06
N GLN A 18 -42.64 0.94 -18.32
CA GLN A 18 -43.63 -0.13 -18.54
C GLN A 18 -44.59 -0.32 -17.34
N ILE A 19 -44.08 -0.20 -16.13
CA ILE A 19 -44.90 -0.25 -14.90
C ILE A 19 -45.78 0.98 -14.81
N ARG A 20 -45.26 2.19 -15.14
CA ARG A 20 -46.06 3.44 -15.16
C ARG A 20 -47.25 3.38 -16.08
N GLU A 21 -47.13 2.72 -17.24
CA GLU A 21 -48.26 2.52 -18.17
C GLU A 21 -49.39 1.71 -17.52
N LYS A 22 -49.07 0.87 -16.52
CA LYS A 22 -50.05 0.05 -15.79
C LYS A 22 -50.66 0.73 -14.57
N SER A 23 -50.35 2.00 -14.30
CA SER A 23 -50.81 2.73 -13.12
C SER A 23 -52.32 2.72 -12.90
N ARG A 24 -53.11 2.72 -13.99
CA ARG A 24 -54.59 2.62 -13.95
C ARG A 24 -55.08 1.27 -13.44
N THR A 25 -54.24 0.25 -13.36
CA THR A 25 -54.56 -1.08 -12.84
C THR A 25 -54.22 -1.24 -11.37
N GLY A 26 -53.77 -0.17 -10.70
CA GLY A 26 -53.38 -0.15 -9.27
C GLY A 26 -51.91 -0.56 -9.04
N VAL A 27 -51.12 -0.69 -10.10
CA VAL A 27 -49.69 -0.97 -9.99
C VAL A 27 -48.92 0.36 -9.88
N HIS A 28 -48.05 0.45 -8.92
CA HIS A 28 -47.22 1.65 -8.67
C HIS A 28 -45.77 1.36 -8.95
N THR A 29 -45.05 2.34 -9.50
CA THR A 29 -43.61 2.30 -9.67
C THR A 29 -42.88 2.68 -8.38
N PRO A 30 -41.60 2.31 -8.21
CA PRO A 30 -40.75 2.95 -7.19
C PRO A 30 -40.79 4.47 -7.36
N GLY A 31 -40.93 5.19 -6.24
CA GLY A 31 -40.90 6.66 -6.21
C GLY A 31 -39.47 7.23 -6.28
N GLU A 32 -38.49 6.46 -5.83
CA GLU A 32 -37.12 6.89 -5.71
C GLU A 32 -36.14 5.77 -6.10
N PHE A 33 -34.97 6.17 -6.59
CA PHE A 33 -33.80 5.31 -6.75
C PHE A 33 -32.73 5.81 -5.79
N VAL A 34 -32.35 4.98 -4.83
CA VAL A 34 -31.34 5.32 -3.83
C VAL A 34 -30.06 4.56 -4.16
N ALA A 35 -28.94 5.29 -4.32
CA ALA A 35 -27.63 4.69 -4.43
C ALA A 35 -27.27 4.04 -3.08
N LEU A 36 -26.87 2.77 -3.11
CA LEU A 36 -26.47 2.05 -1.90
C LEU A 36 -25.02 2.32 -1.48
N ASP A 37 -24.24 2.96 -2.34
CA ASP A 37 -22.81 3.13 -2.15
C ASP A 37 -22.48 3.75 -0.79
N HIS A 38 -23.10 4.87 -0.42
CA HIS A 38 -22.84 5.55 0.84
C HIS A 38 -23.17 4.70 2.07
N LEU A 39 -24.19 3.82 1.99
CA LEU A 39 -24.52 2.89 3.07
C LEU A 39 -23.51 1.76 3.17
N LEU A 40 -23.21 1.11 2.02
CA LEU A 40 -22.29 -0.01 1.96
C LEU A 40 -20.85 0.42 2.26
N HIS A 41 -20.43 1.59 1.76
CA HIS A 41 -19.08 2.11 1.98
C HIS A 41 -18.83 2.40 3.46
N ASP A 42 -19.77 3.01 4.17
CA ASP A 42 -19.63 3.24 5.62
C ASP A 42 -19.65 1.92 6.41
N MET A 43 -20.50 0.96 6.03
CA MET A 43 -20.51 -0.37 6.66
C MET A 43 -19.17 -1.09 6.48
N ARG A 44 -18.54 -0.99 5.30
CA ARG A 44 -17.25 -1.61 5.00
C ARG A 44 -16.08 -0.87 5.65
N LEU A 45 -16.19 0.44 5.83
CA LEU A 45 -15.14 1.27 6.40
C LEU A 45 -14.85 0.90 7.86
N PHE A 46 -15.89 0.58 8.65
CA PHE A 46 -15.79 0.23 10.07
C PHE A 46 -15.78 -1.29 10.26
N LYS A 47 -14.61 -1.86 10.48
CA LYS A 47 -14.41 -3.29 10.64
C LYS A 47 -14.89 -3.78 12.01
N SER A 48 -15.71 -4.82 12.02
CA SER A 48 -16.10 -5.56 13.22
C SER A 48 -14.91 -6.35 13.80
N ARG A 49 -15.07 -6.93 14.98
CA ARG A 49 -14.03 -7.77 15.61
C ARG A 49 -13.68 -9.00 14.78
N SER A 50 -14.66 -9.61 14.11
CA SER A 50 -14.44 -10.78 13.26
C SER A 50 -13.65 -10.42 12.01
N GLU A 51 -14.00 -9.32 11.33
CA GLU A 51 -13.28 -8.80 10.18
C GLU A 51 -11.82 -8.48 10.52
N VAL A 52 -11.59 -7.74 11.61
CA VAL A 52 -10.23 -7.45 12.11
C VAL A 52 -9.45 -8.74 12.41
N SER A 53 -10.10 -9.77 12.96
CA SER A 53 -9.45 -11.06 13.21
C SER A 53 -8.99 -11.74 11.90
N THR A 54 -9.80 -11.65 10.85
CA THR A 54 -9.47 -12.18 9.52
C THR A 54 -8.33 -11.38 8.88
N MET A 55 -8.39 -10.05 8.92
CA MET A 55 -7.32 -9.17 8.41
C MET A 55 -5.97 -9.43 9.11
N ARG A 56 -5.96 -9.66 10.45
CA ARG A 56 -4.74 -10.06 11.16
C ARG A 56 -4.16 -11.39 10.65
N LYS A 57 -5.01 -12.36 10.29
CA LYS A 57 -4.55 -13.62 9.72
C LYS A 57 -3.95 -13.40 8.33
N ALA A 58 -4.61 -12.62 7.47
CA ALA A 58 -4.11 -12.27 6.16
C ALA A 58 -2.74 -11.58 6.25
N ALA A 59 -2.62 -10.53 7.07
CA ALA A 59 -1.38 -9.79 7.29
C ALA A 59 -0.25 -10.69 7.86
N LYS A 60 -0.58 -11.63 8.76
CA LYS A 60 0.40 -12.58 9.30
C LYS A 60 0.91 -13.56 8.26
N ILE A 61 0.05 -14.02 7.36
CA ILE A 61 0.44 -14.91 6.25
C ILE A 61 1.31 -14.14 5.26
N ALA A 62 0.91 -12.93 4.87
CA ALA A 62 1.71 -12.07 4.00
C ALA A 62 3.08 -11.73 4.62
N ALA A 63 3.15 -11.44 5.93
CA ALA A 63 4.42 -11.22 6.62
C ALA A 63 5.37 -12.43 6.52
N LYS A 64 4.84 -13.65 6.66
CA LYS A 64 5.63 -14.89 6.47
C LYS A 64 6.11 -15.04 5.03
N ALA A 65 5.27 -14.69 4.04
CA ALA A 65 5.65 -14.74 2.64
C ALA A 65 6.82 -13.78 2.36
N HIS A 66 6.79 -12.56 2.89
CA HIS A 66 7.91 -11.62 2.79
C HIS A 66 9.18 -12.14 3.46
N ILE A 67 9.09 -12.76 4.64
CA ILE A 67 10.25 -13.39 5.30
C ILE A 67 10.80 -14.52 4.44
N ARG A 68 9.94 -15.37 3.87
CA ARG A 68 10.32 -16.44 2.96
C ARG A 68 11.03 -15.91 1.71
N ALA A 69 10.50 -14.86 1.09
CA ALA A 69 11.12 -14.18 -0.04
C ALA A 69 12.51 -13.62 0.31
N MET A 70 12.67 -12.97 1.49
CA MET A 70 13.98 -12.51 1.96
C MET A 70 14.98 -13.66 2.16
N GLN A 71 14.51 -14.81 2.64
CA GLN A 71 15.37 -15.99 2.85
C GLN A 71 15.76 -16.69 1.56
N ALA A 72 14.89 -16.69 0.57
CA ALA A 72 15.15 -17.33 -0.73
C ALA A 72 16.03 -16.45 -1.65
N CYS A 73 15.91 -15.12 -1.54
CA CYS A 73 16.52 -14.18 -2.48
C CYS A 73 18.04 -14.24 -2.48
N SER A 74 18.59 -14.41 -3.68
CA SER A 74 20.03 -14.34 -3.96
C SER A 74 20.30 -13.76 -5.36
N PRO A 75 21.51 -13.24 -5.62
CA PRO A 75 21.91 -12.88 -6.98
C PRO A 75 21.71 -14.03 -7.97
N ASP A 76 21.50 -13.68 -9.24
CA ASP A 76 21.27 -14.58 -10.37
C ASP A 76 19.89 -15.28 -10.40
N MET A 77 19.04 -15.10 -9.37
CA MET A 77 17.61 -15.43 -9.46
C MET A 77 16.87 -14.43 -10.34
N SER A 78 15.64 -14.76 -10.67
CA SER A 78 14.71 -13.86 -11.36
C SER A 78 13.57 -13.41 -10.44
N GLU A 79 12.92 -12.31 -10.80
CA GLU A 79 11.79 -11.74 -10.04
C GLU A 79 10.64 -12.74 -9.89
N ASN A 80 10.35 -13.55 -10.94
CA ASN A 80 9.28 -14.56 -10.89
C ASN A 80 9.62 -15.76 -9.98
N GLU A 81 10.89 -16.08 -9.75
CA GLU A 81 11.25 -17.11 -8.76
C GLU A 81 10.92 -16.64 -7.35
N ILE A 82 11.14 -15.34 -7.06
CA ILE A 82 10.75 -14.75 -5.77
C ILE A 82 9.24 -14.62 -5.66
N GLU A 83 8.53 -14.26 -6.74
CA GLU A 83 7.06 -14.27 -6.77
C GLU A 83 6.50 -15.66 -6.44
N ALA A 84 7.09 -16.71 -7.00
CA ALA A 84 6.69 -18.10 -6.71
C ALA A 84 6.83 -18.46 -5.22
N GLU A 85 7.83 -17.93 -4.50
CA GLU A 85 7.99 -18.11 -3.07
C GLU A 85 6.87 -17.40 -2.26
N LEU A 86 6.42 -16.22 -2.70
CA LEU A 86 5.27 -15.52 -2.10
C LEU A 86 3.99 -16.32 -2.30
N LEU A 87 3.71 -16.71 -3.54
CA LEU A 87 2.51 -17.46 -3.91
C LEU A 87 2.46 -18.84 -3.23
N HIS A 88 3.62 -19.49 -3.06
CA HIS A 88 3.70 -20.73 -2.29
C HIS A 88 3.20 -20.54 -0.86
N GLU A 89 3.67 -19.50 -0.14
CA GLU A 89 3.24 -19.25 1.25
C GLU A 89 1.73 -18.93 1.32
N PHE A 90 1.20 -18.18 0.34
CA PHE A 90 -0.24 -17.92 0.28
C PHE A 90 -1.04 -19.21 0.09
N ARG A 91 -0.69 -20.04 -0.89
CA ARG A 91 -1.42 -21.26 -1.23
C ARG A 91 -1.42 -22.32 -0.15
N ILE A 92 -0.29 -22.56 0.55
CA ILE A 92 -0.25 -23.53 1.65
C ILE A 92 -1.09 -23.09 2.86
N ASN A 93 -1.41 -21.78 2.97
CA ASN A 93 -2.30 -21.23 3.99
C ASN A 93 -3.74 -21.06 3.52
N HIS A 94 -4.10 -21.62 2.35
CA HIS A 94 -5.43 -21.49 1.73
C HIS A 94 -5.83 -20.02 1.51
N CYS A 95 -4.90 -19.24 1.00
CA CYS A 95 -5.09 -17.85 0.60
C CYS A 95 -4.85 -17.68 -0.89
N ASP A 96 -5.53 -16.71 -1.46
CA ASP A 96 -5.21 -16.16 -2.77
C ASP A 96 -4.31 -14.92 -2.60
N GLU A 97 -3.72 -14.44 -3.68
CA GLU A 97 -3.13 -13.12 -3.72
C GLU A 97 -4.23 -12.05 -3.70
N ALA A 98 -4.07 -11.01 -2.89
CA ALA A 98 -5.05 -9.92 -2.81
C ALA A 98 -5.04 -9.03 -4.06
N TYR A 99 -3.92 -9.01 -4.77
CA TYR A 99 -3.65 -8.30 -6.02
C TYR A 99 -2.42 -8.90 -6.68
N PRO A 100 -2.19 -8.67 -8.00
CA PRO A 100 -0.98 -9.14 -8.67
C PRO A 100 0.28 -8.66 -7.95
N CYS A 101 1.14 -9.58 -7.53
CA CYS A 101 2.35 -9.25 -6.79
C CYS A 101 3.26 -8.33 -7.61
N ILE A 102 3.84 -7.34 -6.95
CA ILE A 102 4.89 -6.48 -7.50
C ILE A 102 6.22 -6.99 -6.96
N VAL A 103 7.11 -7.43 -7.84
CA VAL A 103 8.45 -7.93 -7.49
C VAL A 103 9.45 -7.23 -8.39
N GLY A 104 9.95 -6.06 -7.98
CA GLY A 104 10.79 -5.19 -8.82
C GLY A 104 12.23 -5.11 -8.35
N GLY A 105 13.16 -5.72 -9.11
CA GLY A 105 14.60 -5.63 -8.89
C GLY A 105 15.22 -4.36 -9.47
N GLY A 106 16.19 -3.76 -8.78
CA GLY A 106 16.97 -2.62 -9.27
C GLY A 106 16.10 -1.47 -9.80
N ALA A 107 16.19 -1.22 -11.11
CA ALA A 107 15.44 -0.14 -11.78
C ALA A 107 13.92 -0.35 -11.73
N ASN A 108 13.45 -1.60 -11.76
CA ASN A 108 12.03 -1.97 -11.72
C ASN A 108 11.37 -1.57 -10.40
N GLY A 109 12.11 -1.55 -9.29
CA GLY A 109 11.65 -1.03 -8.01
C GLY A 109 11.30 0.46 -8.01
N CYS A 110 11.64 1.20 -9.09
CA CYS A 110 11.20 2.58 -9.29
C CYS A 110 9.89 2.73 -10.07
N ILE A 111 9.28 1.63 -10.52
CA ILE A 111 8.00 1.58 -11.24
C ILE A 111 6.91 1.18 -10.24
N LEU A 112 5.96 2.06 -9.96
CA LEU A 112 5.03 1.90 -8.84
C LEU A 112 4.19 0.62 -8.89
N HIS A 113 3.69 0.25 -10.08
CA HIS A 113 2.86 -0.93 -10.32
C HIS A 113 3.52 -1.86 -11.34
N TYR A 114 4.75 -2.29 -11.03
CA TYR A 114 5.50 -3.23 -11.86
C TYR A 114 5.03 -4.67 -11.60
N ILE A 115 4.40 -5.28 -12.59
CA ILE A 115 3.82 -6.63 -12.48
C ILE A 115 4.38 -7.63 -13.51
N ASP A 116 5.37 -7.23 -14.32
CA ASP A 116 5.97 -8.14 -15.30
C ASP A 116 6.80 -9.23 -14.62
N ASN A 117 7.43 -8.94 -13.51
CA ASN A 117 8.16 -9.83 -12.61
C ASN A 117 9.07 -10.85 -13.34
N ASN A 118 9.78 -10.42 -14.40
CA ASN A 118 10.51 -11.33 -15.29
C ASN A 118 11.98 -10.99 -15.48
N ALA A 119 12.49 -9.98 -14.79
CA ALA A 119 13.88 -9.56 -14.91
C ALA A 119 14.82 -10.33 -13.95
N PRO A 120 16.12 -10.46 -14.30
CA PRO A 120 17.12 -11.02 -13.40
C PRO A 120 17.41 -10.10 -12.21
N LEU A 121 17.70 -10.68 -11.06
CA LEU A 121 18.13 -10.00 -9.85
C LEU A 121 19.66 -9.95 -9.81
N ASN A 122 20.23 -8.75 -9.88
CA ASN A 122 21.69 -8.60 -9.92
C ASN A 122 22.27 -8.36 -8.53
N ASP A 123 23.51 -8.75 -8.33
CA ASP A 123 24.27 -8.40 -7.14
C ASP A 123 24.34 -6.88 -6.95
N GLY A 124 24.05 -6.42 -5.74
CA GLY A 124 24.04 -4.99 -5.40
C GLY A 124 22.74 -4.25 -5.70
N ASP A 125 21.74 -4.88 -6.35
CA ASP A 125 20.41 -4.31 -6.54
C ASP A 125 19.58 -4.37 -5.23
N LEU A 126 18.56 -3.50 -5.14
CA LEU A 126 17.46 -3.66 -4.21
C LEU A 126 16.34 -4.45 -4.89
N LEU A 127 15.61 -5.24 -4.11
CA LEU A 127 14.36 -5.85 -4.50
C LEU A 127 13.24 -5.20 -3.69
N LEU A 128 12.29 -4.58 -4.37
CA LEU A 128 11.05 -4.08 -3.81
C LEU A 128 9.96 -5.10 -4.08
N ILE A 129 9.34 -5.63 -3.02
CA ILE A 129 8.19 -6.52 -3.09
C ILE A 129 6.99 -5.80 -2.47
N ASP A 130 5.89 -5.77 -3.20
CA ASP A 130 4.58 -5.33 -2.76
C ASP A 130 3.61 -6.46 -3.03
N ALA A 131 3.19 -7.16 -1.97
CA ALA A 131 2.40 -8.38 -2.04
C ALA A 131 1.57 -8.59 -0.77
N GLY A 132 0.31 -8.94 -0.97
CA GLY A 132 -0.64 -9.22 0.08
C GLY A 132 -1.39 -10.53 -0.13
N ALA A 133 -1.71 -11.20 0.97
CA ALA A 133 -2.58 -12.37 0.98
C ALA A 133 -4.05 -11.95 1.15
N GLU A 134 -4.96 -12.60 0.42
CA GLU A 134 -6.39 -12.52 0.65
C GLU A 134 -6.83 -13.75 1.45
N LYS A 135 -7.38 -13.53 2.64
CA LYS A 135 -7.94 -14.57 3.50
C LYS A 135 -9.41 -14.34 3.75
N ASP A 136 -10.24 -15.32 3.39
CA ASP A 136 -11.69 -15.26 3.63
C ASP A 136 -12.29 -13.92 3.16
N PHE A 137 -11.90 -13.48 1.93
CA PHE A 137 -12.29 -12.23 1.27
C PHE A 137 -11.75 -10.94 1.91
N TYR A 138 -10.75 -10.98 2.77
CA TYR A 138 -10.09 -9.81 3.34
C TYR A 138 -8.65 -9.73 2.88
N ALA A 139 -8.28 -8.60 2.30
CA ALA A 139 -6.95 -8.32 1.83
C ALA A 139 -5.98 -7.95 2.97
N SER A 140 -4.71 -8.22 2.75
CA SER A 140 -3.58 -7.55 3.38
C SER A 140 -2.73 -6.86 2.32
N ASP A 141 -1.93 -5.88 2.73
CA ASP A 141 -1.11 -5.08 1.83
C ASP A 141 0.21 -4.74 2.49
N ILE A 142 1.30 -5.34 1.99
CA ILE A 142 2.62 -5.17 2.60
C ILE A 142 3.66 -4.91 1.53
N THR A 143 4.37 -3.79 1.66
CA THR A 143 5.58 -3.58 0.87
C THR A 143 6.83 -3.68 1.74
N ARG A 144 7.83 -4.42 1.26
CA ARG A 144 9.18 -4.46 1.81
C ARG A 144 10.21 -4.28 0.71
N THR A 145 11.29 -3.60 1.04
CA THR A 145 12.45 -3.43 0.16
C THR A 145 13.70 -3.92 0.86
N PHE A 146 14.49 -4.76 0.19
CA PHE A 146 15.71 -5.34 0.76
C PHE A 146 16.77 -5.56 -0.32
N PRO A 147 18.07 -5.65 0.04
CA PRO A 147 19.14 -5.90 -0.95
C PRO A 147 19.15 -7.33 -1.43
N VAL A 148 19.29 -7.53 -2.74
CA VAL A 148 19.36 -8.88 -3.37
C VAL A 148 20.46 -9.73 -2.76
N ASN A 149 21.60 -9.15 -2.43
CA ASN A 149 22.77 -9.84 -1.84
C ASN A 149 22.78 -9.85 -0.30
N GLY A 150 21.69 -9.46 0.35
CA GLY A 150 21.56 -9.47 1.81
C GLY A 150 22.25 -8.31 2.53
N LYS A 151 22.87 -7.35 1.81
CA LYS A 151 23.61 -6.23 2.43
C LYS A 151 23.30 -4.89 1.78
N PHE A 152 22.75 -3.95 2.56
CA PHE A 152 22.52 -2.60 2.05
C PHE A 152 23.84 -1.86 1.77
N SER A 153 23.97 -1.25 0.60
CA SER A 153 25.00 -0.26 0.36
C SER A 153 24.80 0.99 1.22
N LYS A 154 25.83 1.83 1.31
CA LYS A 154 25.74 3.09 2.08
C LYS A 154 24.63 4.00 1.59
N GLU A 155 24.46 4.11 0.30
CA GLU A 155 23.45 4.95 -0.35
C GLU A 155 22.05 4.37 -0.16
N GLN A 156 21.86 3.07 -0.39
CA GLN A 156 20.60 2.36 -0.18
C GLN A 156 20.13 2.48 1.26
N LYS A 157 21.01 2.19 2.22
CA LYS A 157 20.70 2.34 3.66
C LYS A 157 20.31 3.76 4.02
N ALA A 158 21.02 4.77 3.48
CA ALA A 158 20.72 6.17 3.79
C ALA A 158 19.33 6.60 3.29
N VAL A 159 18.88 6.12 2.12
CA VAL A 159 17.52 6.36 1.62
C VAL A 159 16.49 5.53 2.41
N TYR A 160 16.79 4.25 2.67
CA TYR A 160 15.92 3.34 3.42
C TYR A 160 15.54 3.89 4.78
N GLU A 161 16.53 4.36 5.56
CA GLU A 161 16.31 4.95 6.88
C GLU A 161 15.43 6.20 6.84
N VAL A 162 15.47 6.98 5.75
CA VAL A 162 14.57 8.13 5.57
C VAL A 162 13.14 7.64 5.35
N VAL A 163 12.93 6.62 4.53
CA VAL A 163 11.60 6.05 4.26
C VAL A 163 11.05 5.39 5.52
N LEU A 164 11.84 4.62 6.25
CA LEU A 164 11.43 3.98 7.51
C LEU A 164 11.00 5.04 8.55
N GLN A 165 11.80 6.09 8.75
CA GLN A 165 11.44 7.19 9.65
C GLN A 165 10.14 7.91 9.21
N ALA A 166 9.91 8.04 7.90
CA ALA A 166 8.69 8.63 7.38
C ALA A 166 7.47 7.75 7.65
N GLN A 167 7.60 6.44 7.46
CA GLN A 167 6.57 5.45 7.72
C GLN A 167 6.19 5.42 9.21
N GLU A 168 7.17 5.37 10.10
CA GLU A 168 6.94 5.42 11.54
C GLU A 168 6.29 6.73 12.01
N ALA A 169 6.71 7.87 11.40
CA ALA A 169 6.12 9.17 11.71
C ALA A 169 4.66 9.25 11.23
N ALA A 170 4.33 8.63 10.10
CA ALA A 170 2.96 8.54 9.57
C ALA A 170 2.08 7.64 10.44
N ILE A 171 2.55 6.44 10.82
CA ILE A 171 1.84 5.51 11.71
C ILE A 171 1.47 6.19 13.04
N LYS A 172 2.36 7.00 13.61
CA LYS A 172 2.09 7.76 14.85
C LYS A 172 0.92 8.76 14.72
N GLN A 173 0.53 9.13 13.50
CA GLN A 173 -0.62 9.98 13.24
C GLN A 173 -1.92 9.19 13.07
N VAL A 174 -1.86 7.87 12.91
CA VAL A 174 -3.04 7.02 12.81
C VAL A 174 -3.64 6.82 14.20
N LYS A 175 -4.57 7.70 14.56
CA LYS A 175 -5.25 7.65 15.87
C LYS A 175 -6.61 8.35 15.79
N PRO A 176 -7.56 8.01 16.66
CA PRO A 176 -8.87 8.65 16.69
C PRO A 176 -8.75 10.18 16.81
N GLY A 177 -9.57 10.89 16.05
CA GLY A 177 -9.64 12.36 16.06
C GLY A 177 -8.64 13.04 15.11
N ASN A 178 -7.60 12.38 14.64
CA ASN A 178 -6.78 12.90 13.55
C ASN A 178 -7.53 12.75 12.21
N HIS A 179 -7.08 13.50 11.20
CA HIS A 179 -7.67 13.45 9.88
C HIS A 179 -6.90 12.50 8.97
N TRP A 180 -7.60 11.98 7.96
CA TRP A 180 -7.01 11.11 6.91
C TRP A 180 -5.68 11.63 6.33
N ASN A 181 -5.54 12.95 6.20
CA ASN A 181 -4.34 13.55 5.59
C ASN A 181 -3.16 13.73 6.57
N ASP A 182 -3.35 13.55 7.87
CA ASP A 182 -2.29 13.79 8.86
C ASP A 182 -1.11 12.82 8.74
N PRO A 183 -1.32 11.51 8.52
CA PRO A 183 -0.22 10.58 8.20
C PRO A 183 0.58 11.01 6.98
N HIS A 184 -0.10 11.43 5.90
CA HIS A 184 0.58 11.92 4.69
C HIS A 184 1.44 13.15 4.96
N ASN A 185 0.89 14.13 5.68
CA ASN A 185 1.63 15.35 6.03
C ASN A 185 2.88 15.04 6.87
N ALA A 186 2.78 14.08 7.79
CA ALA A 186 3.91 13.63 8.60
C ALA A 186 4.99 12.95 7.74
N ALA A 187 4.60 12.03 6.83
CA ALA A 187 5.51 11.37 5.90
C ALA A 187 6.23 12.39 5.00
N VAL A 188 5.47 13.27 4.34
CA VAL A 188 6.02 14.32 3.44
C VAL A 188 7.05 15.20 4.15
N LYS A 189 6.79 15.57 5.42
CA LYS A 189 7.72 16.37 6.21
C LYS A 189 9.04 15.64 6.45
N VAL A 190 8.99 14.36 6.81
CA VAL A 190 10.19 13.55 7.07
C VAL A 190 10.94 13.27 5.77
N LEU A 191 10.24 12.84 4.72
CA LEU A 191 10.83 12.58 3.40
C LEU A 191 11.52 13.82 2.85
N THR A 192 10.85 14.98 2.85
CA THR A 192 11.45 16.23 2.33
C THR A 192 12.70 16.62 3.11
N LYS A 193 12.68 16.52 4.45
CA LYS A 193 13.84 16.78 5.29
C LYS A 193 15.00 15.81 4.99
N GLY A 194 14.67 14.52 4.81
CA GLY A 194 15.64 13.49 4.45
C GLY A 194 16.27 13.74 3.07
N LEU A 195 15.46 14.04 2.06
CA LEU A 195 15.91 14.37 0.69
C LEU A 195 16.87 15.59 0.69
N VAL A 196 16.60 16.59 1.51
CA VAL A 196 17.50 17.73 1.67
C VAL A 196 18.81 17.31 2.32
N LYS A 197 18.76 16.50 3.40
CA LYS A 197 19.95 15.97 4.10
C LYS A 197 20.83 15.11 3.19
N LEU A 198 20.22 14.33 2.29
CA LEU A 198 20.91 13.50 1.30
C LEU A 198 21.44 14.33 0.09
N GLY A 199 21.10 15.61 0.01
CA GLY A 199 21.50 16.48 -1.12
C GLY A 199 20.70 16.25 -2.41
N LEU A 200 19.60 15.47 -2.34
CA LEU A 200 18.70 15.19 -3.46
C LEU A 200 17.75 16.36 -3.73
N LEU A 201 17.40 17.12 -2.71
CA LEU A 201 16.72 18.42 -2.79
C LEU A 201 17.58 19.52 -2.17
N LYS A 202 17.39 20.77 -2.59
CA LYS A 202 18.10 21.95 -2.08
C LYS A 202 17.10 23.06 -1.78
N GLY A 203 17.19 23.63 -0.59
CA GLY A 203 16.38 24.76 -0.14
C GLY A 203 15.73 24.56 1.22
N ASP A 204 14.90 25.52 1.60
CA ASP A 204 14.12 25.45 2.84
C ASP A 204 13.03 24.38 2.76
N VAL A 205 12.95 23.52 3.76
CA VAL A 205 12.02 22.37 3.78
C VAL A 205 10.55 22.81 3.66
N ARG A 206 10.15 23.90 4.33
CA ARG A 206 8.76 24.37 4.30
C ARG A 206 8.39 24.86 2.90
N GLN A 207 9.31 25.57 2.24
CA GLN A 207 9.12 26.05 0.87
C GLN A 207 9.10 24.90 -0.15
N LEU A 208 9.93 23.88 0.05
CA LEU A 208 9.95 22.68 -0.78
C LEU A 208 8.62 21.91 -0.67
N ILE A 209 8.07 21.76 0.53
CA ILE A 209 6.75 21.14 0.76
C ILE A 209 5.65 21.97 0.09
N LYS A 210 5.63 23.31 0.30
CA LYS A 210 4.61 24.18 -0.28
C LYS A 210 4.60 24.15 -1.82
N LYS A 211 5.76 23.87 -2.44
CA LYS A 211 5.93 23.76 -3.91
C LYS A 211 5.84 22.32 -4.42
N ASP A 212 5.47 21.37 -3.58
CA ASP A 212 5.43 19.94 -3.89
C ASP A 212 6.74 19.38 -4.49
N ALA A 213 7.89 19.99 -4.17
CA ALA A 213 9.18 19.61 -4.76
C ALA A 213 9.59 18.16 -4.43
N TYR A 214 9.08 17.59 -3.35
CA TYR A 214 9.29 16.21 -2.96
C TYR A 214 8.65 15.21 -3.96
N ARG A 215 7.60 15.60 -4.69
CA ARG A 215 6.90 14.76 -5.66
C ARG A 215 7.79 14.21 -6.77
N ARG A 216 8.93 14.82 -6.97
CA ARG A 216 9.95 14.30 -7.88
C ARG A 216 10.46 12.91 -7.47
N PHE A 217 10.43 12.60 -6.18
CA PHE A 217 10.93 11.35 -5.60
C PHE A 217 9.85 10.55 -4.88
N TYR A 218 8.73 11.19 -4.54
CA TYR A 218 7.58 10.60 -3.85
C TYR A 218 6.29 11.18 -4.43
N MET A 219 5.72 10.50 -5.42
CA MET A 219 4.65 11.03 -6.26
C MET A 219 3.25 10.53 -5.90
N HIS A 220 3.13 9.50 -5.04
CA HIS A 220 1.84 8.93 -4.63
C HIS A 220 1.40 9.39 -3.23
N ARG A 221 0.24 8.95 -2.80
CA ARG A 221 -0.27 9.19 -1.44
C ARG A 221 0.38 8.20 -0.47
N THR A 222 0.18 8.43 0.84
CA THR A 222 0.78 7.61 1.90
C THR A 222 -0.09 6.41 2.27
N GLY A 223 -1.26 6.24 1.67
CA GLY A 223 -2.14 5.11 1.98
C GLY A 223 -3.51 5.21 1.35
N HIS A 224 -4.28 4.16 1.55
CA HIS A 224 -5.68 3.99 1.14
C HIS A 224 -6.44 3.17 2.20
N TRP A 225 -7.78 3.11 2.10
CA TRP A 225 -8.56 2.20 2.93
C TRP A 225 -8.26 0.76 2.51
N LEU A 226 -8.32 -0.15 3.49
CA LEU A 226 -8.05 -1.57 3.31
C LEU A 226 -9.18 -2.40 3.93
N GLY A 227 -9.58 -3.49 3.29
CA GLY A 227 -10.62 -4.38 3.80
C GLY A 227 -10.90 -5.55 2.91
N MET A 228 -12.15 -5.68 2.41
CA MET A 228 -12.51 -6.73 1.45
C MET A 228 -11.82 -6.51 0.10
N ASP A 229 -11.57 -5.27 -0.28
CA ASP A 229 -10.72 -4.94 -1.41
C ASP A 229 -9.40 -4.35 -0.90
N VAL A 230 -8.31 -4.53 -1.64
CA VAL A 230 -7.02 -3.90 -1.31
C VAL A 230 -7.15 -2.38 -1.32
N HIS A 231 -7.78 -1.81 -2.35
CA HIS A 231 -8.24 -0.42 -2.35
C HIS A 231 -9.71 -0.38 -1.95
N ASP A 232 -9.96 -0.47 -0.63
CA ASP A 232 -11.32 -0.60 -0.11
C ASP A 232 -12.09 0.72 -0.23
N VAL A 233 -13.40 0.58 -0.24
CA VAL A 233 -14.34 1.70 -0.37
C VAL A 233 -14.41 2.51 0.94
N GLY A 234 -14.77 3.79 0.80
CA GLY A 234 -14.91 4.72 1.91
C GLY A 234 -14.55 6.14 1.48
N ASP A 235 -15.22 7.11 2.05
CA ASP A 235 -14.95 8.50 1.74
C ASP A 235 -13.65 8.96 2.41
N TYR A 236 -12.74 9.53 1.64
CA TYR A 236 -11.54 10.19 2.14
C TYR A 236 -11.81 11.61 2.65
N LYS A 237 -12.93 12.19 2.22
CA LYS A 237 -13.42 13.50 2.65
C LYS A 237 -14.92 13.42 2.95
N VAL A 238 -15.35 14.21 3.92
CA VAL A 238 -16.77 14.45 4.21
C VAL A 238 -17.00 15.94 4.01
N GLY A 239 -17.75 16.30 2.97
CA GLY A 239 -17.79 17.68 2.47
C GLY A 239 -16.40 18.11 2.02
N ASP A 240 -15.93 19.29 2.46
CA ASP A 240 -14.61 19.83 2.11
C ASP A 240 -13.48 19.38 3.08
N ALA A 241 -13.83 18.75 4.20
CA ALA A 241 -12.88 18.33 5.22
C ALA A 241 -12.37 16.90 4.99
N TRP A 242 -11.09 16.63 5.31
CA TRP A 242 -10.57 15.28 5.36
C TRP A 242 -11.31 14.50 6.47
N ARG A 243 -11.69 13.24 6.14
CA ARG A 243 -12.39 12.36 7.07
C ARG A 243 -11.60 12.18 8.36
N ILE A 244 -12.30 12.26 9.50
CA ILE A 244 -11.71 11.97 10.81
C ILE A 244 -11.49 10.47 10.92
N LEU A 245 -10.35 10.07 11.44
CA LEU A 245 -10.03 8.68 11.75
C LEU A 245 -10.78 8.24 13.00
N GLU A 246 -11.44 7.09 12.92
CA GLU A 246 -12.26 6.53 13.98
C GLU A 246 -11.91 5.05 14.22
N PRO A 247 -12.13 4.53 15.44
CA PRO A 247 -11.86 3.13 15.75
C PRO A 247 -12.61 2.17 14.83
N GLY A 248 -11.92 1.16 14.31
CA GLY A 248 -12.45 0.20 13.35
C GLY A 248 -12.08 0.48 11.90
N MET A 249 -11.60 1.68 11.58
CA MET A 249 -11.05 1.97 10.24
C MET A 249 -9.70 1.29 10.05
N ALA A 250 -9.48 0.68 8.88
CA ALA A 250 -8.22 0.07 8.50
C ALA A 250 -7.68 0.74 7.22
N LEU A 251 -6.38 1.01 7.20
CA LEU A 251 -5.70 1.72 6.12
C LEU A 251 -4.25 1.28 5.97
N THR A 252 -3.66 1.50 4.79
CA THR A 252 -2.22 1.30 4.57
C THR A 252 -1.42 2.55 4.93
N ILE A 253 -0.15 2.36 5.29
CA ILE A 253 0.84 3.44 5.46
C ILE A 253 2.10 3.04 4.69
N GLU A 254 2.31 3.67 3.52
CA GLU A 254 3.22 3.21 2.46
C GLU A 254 4.12 4.31 1.84
N PRO A 255 4.82 5.15 2.60
CA PRO A 255 5.70 6.12 2.01
C PRO A 255 6.84 5.46 1.24
N GLY A 256 7.34 6.15 0.20
CA GLY A 256 8.46 5.67 -0.60
C GLY A 256 9.35 6.79 -1.13
N ILE A 257 10.53 6.42 -1.65
CA ILE A 257 11.44 7.26 -2.43
C ILE A 257 11.88 6.48 -3.65
N TYR A 258 11.75 7.10 -4.83
CA TYR A 258 12.06 6.48 -6.11
C TYR A 258 13.01 7.38 -6.90
N ILE A 259 14.18 6.85 -7.27
CA ILE A 259 15.25 7.57 -7.94
C ILE A 259 15.65 6.81 -9.21
N PRO A 260 14.86 6.88 -10.29
CA PRO A 260 15.19 6.17 -11.52
C PRO A 260 16.48 6.69 -12.16
N ALA A 261 17.13 5.86 -12.98
CA ALA A 261 18.27 6.26 -13.78
C ALA A 261 17.96 7.50 -14.62
N GLY A 262 18.96 8.34 -14.83
CA GLY A 262 18.77 9.59 -15.58
C GLY A 262 18.07 10.71 -14.82
N SER A 263 17.76 10.54 -13.53
CA SER A 263 17.19 11.60 -12.68
C SER A 263 18.02 12.87 -12.75
N LYS A 264 17.43 13.98 -13.26
CA LYS A 264 18.15 15.25 -13.50
C LYS A 264 18.77 15.75 -12.19
N ARG A 265 20.02 16.19 -12.26
CA ARG A 265 20.79 16.77 -11.12
C ARG A 265 20.92 15.83 -9.91
N VAL A 266 20.88 14.52 -10.14
CA VAL A 266 21.11 13.48 -9.15
C VAL A 266 22.36 12.68 -9.56
N ALA A 267 23.29 12.50 -8.63
CA ALA A 267 24.50 11.72 -8.89
C ALA A 267 24.15 10.24 -9.13
N LYS A 268 24.88 9.57 -10.04
CA LYS A 268 24.62 8.17 -10.44
C LYS A 268 24.55 7.18 -9.29
N LYS A 269 25.29 7.44 -8.20
CA LYS A 269 25.28 6.57 -6.99
C LYS A 269 23.91 6.45 -6.31
N TRP A 270 22.95 7.32 -6.63
CA TRP A 270 21.58 7.30 -6.12
C TRP A 270 20.60 6.67 -7.11
N TRP A 271 21.01 6.38 -8.35
CA TRP A 271 20.13 5.88 -9.39
C TRP A 271 19.67 4.45 -9.09
N ASN A 272 18.48 4.09 -9.56
CA ASN A 272 17.85 2.79 -9.40
C ASN A 272 17.62 2.41 -7.93
N ILE A 273 17.48 3.42 -7.04
CA ILE A 273 17.04 3.20 -5.68
C ILE A 273 15.54 3.49 -5.61
N GLY A 274 14.73 2.43 -5.60
CA GLY A 274 13.30 2.45 -5.33
C GLY A 274 13.04 1.78 -3.98
N ILE A 275 12.45 2.50 -3.03
CA ILE A 275 12.17 2.00 -1.68
C ILE A 275 10.76 2.41 -1.29
N ARG A 276 9.92 1.43 -0.95
CA ARG A 276 8.64 1.59 -0.27
C ARG A 276 8.63 0.68 0.96
N ILE A 277 8.06 1.15 2.06
CA ILE A 277 7.83 0.39 3.29
C ILE A 277 6.39 0.63 3.67
N GLU A 278 5.61 -0.44 3.72
CA GLU A 278 4.17 -0.41 3.91
C GLU A 278 3.70 -1.35 4.99
N ASP A 279 2.79 -0.88 5.79
CA ASP A 279 2.09 -1.67 6.80
C ASP A 279 0.59 -1.43 6.77
N ASP A 280 -0.17 -2.50 7.07
CA ASP A 280 -1.60 -2.46 7.39
C ASP A 280 -1.80 -1.91 8.79
N VAL A 281 -2.61 -0.87 8.94
CA VAL A 281 -2.82 -0.19 10.22
C VAL A 281 -4.30 -0.06 10.56
N LEU A 282 -4.70 -0.59 11.72
CA LEU A 282 -6.04 -0.47 12.25
C LEU A 282 -6.11 0.68 13.26
N VAL A 283 -7.10 1.57 13.13
CA VAL A 283 -7.40 2.59 14.13
C VAL A 283 -8.06 1.92 15.34
N THR A 284 -7.49 2.10 16.53
CA THR A 284 -8.02 1.57 17.80
C THR A 284 -8.65 2.69 18.64
N LYS A 285 -9.22 2.37 19.79
CA LYS A 285 -9.83 3.37 20.68
C LYS A 285 -8.85 4.42 21.20
N THR A 286 -7.55 4.10 21.30
CA THR A 286 -6.53 4.96 21.93
C THR A 286 -5.34 5.28 21.04
N GLY A 287 -5.30 4.77 19.80
CA GLY A 287 -4.19 4.92 18.87
C GLY A 287 -4.37 4.04 17.66
N CYS A 288 -3.38 3.22 17.33
CA CYS A 288 -3.46 2.24 16.24
C CYS A 288 -2.80 0.91 16.60
N GLU A 289 -3.11 -0.10 15.80
CA GLU A 289 -2.47 -1.42 15.78
C GLU A 289 -1.89 -1.65 14.38
N VAL A 290 -0.63 -2.00 14.28
CA VAL A 290 -0.01 -2.44 13.02
C VAL A 290 -0.30 -3.95 12.89
N LEU A 291 -1.15 -4.31 11.93
CA LEU A 291 -1.58 -5.69 11.71
C LEU A 291 -0.44 -6.53 11.10
N SER A 292 0.39 -5.90 10.28
CA SER A 292 1.54 -6.48 9.55
C SER A 292 2.87 -6.41 10.34
N LYS A 293 2.82 -6.14 11.64
CA LYS A 293 4.01 -5.95 12.51
C LYS A 293 5.04 -7.09 12.49
N ASP A 294 4.60 -8.30 12.10
CA ASP A 294 5.47 -9.48 12.02
C ASP A 294 6.36 -9.46 10.76
N ALA A 295 6.11 -8.57 9.80
CA ALA A 295 6.98 -8.35 8.65
C ALA A 295 8.18 -7.46 9.04
N PRO A 296 9.43 -7.98 9.01
CA PRO A 296 10.62 -7.23 9.42
C PRO A 296 10.82 -6.01 8.53
N LYS A 297 11.22 -4.88 9.13
CA LYS A 297 11.42 -3.63 8.39
C LYS A 297 12.64 -2.81 8.82
N THR A 298 13.35 -3.18 9.86
CA THR A 298 14.61 -2.51 10.17
C THR A 298 15.77 -3.11 9.35
N VAL A 299 16.74 -2.28 8.99
CA VAL A 299 17.94 -2.75 8.27
C VAL A 299 18.58 -3.93 8.99
N THR A 300 18.69 -3.88 10.32
CA THR A 300 19.31 -4.93 11.13
C THR A 300 18.53 -6.25 11.07
N GLU A 301 17.19 -6.21 11.15
CA GLU A 301 16.36 -7.42 11.05
C GLU A 301 16.48 -8.04 9.68
N ILE A 302 16.38 -7.25 8.62
CA ILE A 302 16.45 -7.72 7.22
C ILE A 302 17.81 -8.37 6.96
N GLU A 303 18.92 -7.66 7.24
CA GLU A 303 20.27 -8.21 7.04
C GLU A 303 20.50 -9.48 7.87
N ALA A 304 19.95 -9.57 9.08
CA ALA A 304 20.07 -10.75 9.93
C ALA A 304 19.27 -11.97 9.41
N ILE A 305 18.08 -11.74 8.82
CA ILE A 305 17.27 -12.81 8.22
C ILE A 305 17.97 -13.37 7.00
N MET A 306 18.45 -12.50 6.09
CA MET A 306 19.12 -12.90 4.87
C MET A 306 20.46 -13.58 5.14
N ALA A 307 21.24 -13.11 6.12
CA ALA A 307 22.52 -13.74 6.49
C ALA A 307 22.36 -15.17 7.05
N LYS A 308 21.24 -15.48 7.73
CA LYS A 308 20.97 -16.85 8.21
C LYS A 308 20.65 -17.81 7.07
N ALA A 309 20.00 -17.36 6.03
CA ALA A 309 19.65 -18.17 4.88
C ALA A 309 20.89 -18.53 4.01
N LEU A 310 21.85 -17.62 3.90
CA LEU A 310 23.11 -17.84 3.17
C LEU A 310 24.10 -18.79 3.90
N ALA A 311 23.82 -19.13 5.17
CA ALA A 311 24.66 -20.02 5.99
C ALA A 311 24.23 -21.50 5.92
N HIS A 312 23.15 -21.82 5.20
CA HIS A 312 22.59 -23.16 4.98
C HIS A 312 22.63 -23.50 3.50
#